data_c64c3c624c18b9ffdaf6126590d0609c
#
_entry.id   c64c3c624c18b9ffdaf6126590d0609c
#
_cell.length_a   1.000
_cell.length_b   1.000
_cell.length_c   1.000
_cell.angle_alpha   90.00
_cell.angle_beta   90.00
_cell.angle_gamma   90.00
#
_symmetry.space_group_name_H-M   'P 1'
#
loop_
_entity.id
_entity.type
_entity.pdbx_description
1 polymer ?
#
loop_
_entity_poly.entity_id
_entity_poly.type
_entity_poly.pdbx_seq_one_letter_code
_entity_poly.pdbx_strand_id
1 'polypeptide(L)'
;MTQGTRYPTLGFITGGTGEANDGIPPQPFETFCYDSALLAAKIHNFNVIPYTSVLPKELHGRILPVEKVESQFHHGAVLEVIMAGTGAALLEHRAIATGLGICWGKDKKGTLIGGWVAEYVEFFQTPIDDDIAAAHAKSWLTKSLKHELALRKVEQHSPFEFWHNHLNLTQPYGYCLTAMGFLNFDHAEPVIFKS
;
A
#
# COMPACT_ATOMS: atom_id res chain seq x y z
N MET A 1 -17.75 -20.44 -19.79
CA MET A 1 -17.91 -20.48 -18.33
C MET A 1 -17.88 -19.04 -17.83
N THR A 2 -18.92 -18.56 -17.22
CA THR A 2 -18.95 -17.24 -16.57
C THR A 2 -18.20 -17.35 -15.26
N GLN A 3 -17.01 -16.72 -15.18
CA GLN A 3 -16.29 -16.59 -13.93
C GLN A 3 -16.93 -15.48 -13.08
N GLY A 4 -17.04 -15.68 -11.78
CA GLY A 4 -17.44 -14.64 -10.84
C GLY A 4 -16.37 -13.55 -10.67
N THR A 5 -16.61 -12.60 -9.77
CA THR A 5 -15.59 -11.59 -9.40
C THR A 5 -14.36 -12.27 -8.82
N ARG A 6 -13.17 -11.82 -9.22
CA ARG A 6 -11.92 -12.33 -8.68
C ARG A 6 -11.52 -11.57 -7.39
N TYR A 7 -10.81 -12.24 -6.52
CA TYR A 7 -10.25 -11.64 -5.31
C TYR A 7 -8.84 -12.21 -5.03
N PRO A 8 -7.93 -11.41 -4.45
CA PRO A 8 -6.57 -11.86 -4.15
C PRO A 8 -6.55 -12.82 -2.97
N THR A 9 -5.63 -13.79 -3.02
CA THR A 9 -5.44 -14.82 -1.98
C THR A 9 -4.04 -14.83 -1.38
N LEU A 10 -3.12 -14.05 -1.94
CA LEU A 10 -1.77 -13.82 -1.44
C LEU A 10 -1.40 -12.36 -1.68
N GLY A 11 -0.85 -11.71 -0.67
CA GLY A 11 -0.33 -10.35 -0.76
C GLY A 11 1.11 -10.26 -0.27
N PHE A 12 1.76 -9.15 -0.59
CA PHE A 12 3.06 -8.81 -0.04
C PHE A 12 3.16 -7.33 0.27
N ILE A 13 4.02 -6.98 1.24
CA ILE A 13 4.34 -5.60 1.59
C ILE A 13 5.72 -5.25 1.06
N THR A 14 5.83 -4.05 0.52
CA THR A 14 7.08 -3.45 0.08
C THR A 14 7.07 -1.94 0.29
N GLY A 15 8.23 -1.32 0.19
CA GLY A 15 8.41 0.13 0.22
C GLY A 15 9.66 0.53 -0.53
N GLY A 16 9.68 1.75 -1.00
CA GLY A 16 10.83 2.26 -1.73
C GLY A 16 10.89 3.77 -1.73
N THR A 17 12.09 4.28 -1.89
CA THR A 17 12.38 5.71 -2.05
C THR A 17 13.26 5.90 -3.27
N GLY A 18 13.08 7.03 -3.95
CA GLY A 18 13.90 7.41 -5.07
C GLY A 18 14.09 8.91 -5.12
N GLU A 19 15.25 9.35 -5.55
CA GLU A 19 15.57 10.75 -5.75
C GLU A 19 16.13 10.99 -7.15
N ALA A 20 15.96 12.22 -7.64
CA ALA A 20 16.47 12.66 -8.94
C ALA A 20 16.81 14.15 -8.95
N ASN A 21 17.83 14.52 -9.75
CA ASN A 21 18.19 15.90 -10.01
C ASN A 21 17.25 16.58 -11.02
N ASP A 22 16.68 15.79 -11.92
CA ASP A 22 15.81 16.26 -12.99
C ASP A 22 14.40 15.71 -12.82
N GLY A 23 13.43 16.46 -13.35
CA GLY A 23 12.03 16.07 -13.44
C GLY A 23 11.41 16.58 -14.74
N ILE A 24 10.41 15.89 -15.25
CA ILE A 24 9.72 16.27 -16.49
C ILE A 24 8.41 17.00 -16.14
N PRO A 25 8.29 18.31 -16.48
CA PRO A 25 7.03 19.02 -16.28
C PRO A 25 5.86 18.40 -17.09
N PRO A 26 4.61 18.48 -16.64
CA PRO A 26 4.15 19.18 -15.44
C PRO A 26 4.25 18.38 -14.16
N GLN A 27 4.65 17.12 -14.22
CA GLN A 27 4.71 16.22 -13.07
C GLN A 27 6.14 15.68 -12.88
N PRO A 28 7.03 16.47 -12.27
CA PRO A 28 8.46 16.14 -12.18
C PRO A 28 8.75 14.88 -11.36
N PHE A 29 7.75 14.36 -10.62
CA PHE A 29 7.90 13.18 -9.77
C PHE A 29 7.54 11.86 -10.46
N GLU A 30 6.82 11.87 -11.59
CA GLU A 30 6.31 10.64 -12.23
C GLU A 30 7.39 9.86 -12.98
N THR A 31 8.51 10.51 -13.28
CA THR A 31 9.64 9.90 -13.96
C THR A 31 10.86 9.98 -13.04
N PHE A 32 11.92 9.28 -13.33
CA PHE A 32 13.18 9.28 -12.58
C PHE A 32 13.04 8.90 -11.09
N CYS A 33 12.59 9.80 -10.22
CA CYS A 33 12.50 9.48 -8.78
C CYS A 33 11.39 8.45 -8.47
N TYR A 34 10.26 8.45 -9.19
CA TYR A 34 9.24 7.41 -9.06
C TYR A 34 9.77 6.05 -9.54
N ASP A 35 10.42 5.99 -10.71
CA ASP A 35 11.01 4.75 -11.23
C ASP A 35 12.08 4.20 -10.27
N SER A 36 12.89 5.11 -9.68
CA SER A 36 13.88 4.74 -8.65
C SER A 36 13.21 4.19 -7.38
N ALA A 37 12.09 4.78 -6.96
CA ALA A 37 11.32 4.28 -5.82
C ALA A 37 10.69 2.91 -6.11
N LEU A 38 10.14 2.69 -7.32
CA LEU A 38 9.65 1.38 -7.74
C LEU A 38 10.77 0.32 -7.80
N LEU A 39 11.97 0.71 -8.24
CA LEU A 39 13.16 -0.15 -8.24
C LEU A 39 13.55 -0.56 -6.82
N ALA A 40 13.62 0.41 -5.89
CA ALA A 40 13.90 0.16 -4.48
C ALA A 40 12.82 -0.75 -3.85
N ALA A 41 11.55 -0.57 -4.23
CA ALA A 41 10.43 -1.40 -3.81
C ALA A 41 10.38 -2.78 -4.51
N LYS A 42 11.28 -3.07 -5.49
CA LYS A 42 11.34 -4.32 -6.27
C LYS A 42 10.12 -4.58 -7.17
N ILE A 43 9.35 -3.56 -7.49
CA ILE A 43 8.14 -3.65 -8.33
C ILE A 43 8.23 -2.86 -9.65
N HIS A 44 9.42 -2.39 -10.00
CA HIS A 44 9.68 -1.57 -11.21
C HIS A 44 9.40 -2.26 -12.54
N ASN A 45 9.31 -3.59 -12.57
CA ASN A 45 9.05 -4.36 -13.78
C ASN A 45 7.57 -4.70 -14.00
N PHE A 46 6.67 -4.14 -13.19
CA PHE A 46 5.23 -4.34 -13.32
C PHE A 46 4.51 -3.15 -13.94
N ASN A 47 3.36 -3.44 -14.55
CA ASN A 47 2.32 -2.43 -14.81
C ASN A 47 1.46 -2.30 -13.55
N VAL A 48 1.70 -1.26 -12.77
CA VAL A 48 1.05 -1.08 -11.47
C VAL A 48 -0.36 -0.51 -11.63
N ILE A 49 -1.36 -1.15 -11.01
CA ILE A 49 -2.77 -0.71 -11.00
C ILE A 49 -3.22 -0.50 -9.54
N PRO A 50 -3.65 0.72 -9.16
CA PRO A 50 -4.10 0.99 -7.80
C PRO A 50 -5.47 0.37 -7.52
N TYR A 51 -5.63 -0.22 -6.33
CA TYR A 51 -6.89 -0.68 -5.76
C TYR A 51 -7.37 0.29 -4.68
N THR A 52 -8.67 0.17 -4.35
CA THR A 52 -9.23 0.71 -3.12
C THR A 52 -8.93 -0.22 -1.94
N SER A 53 -9.19 0.26 -0.74
CA SER A 53 -8.65 -0.22 0.53
C SER A 53 -9.39 -1.43 1.15
N VAL A 54 -10.00 -2.34 0.38
CA VAL A 54 -10.77 -3.47 0.90
C VAL A 54 -10.06 -4.79 0.65
N LEU A 55 -9.91 -5.61 1.70
CA LEU A 55 -9.24 -6.90 1.66
C LEU A 55 -10.23 -8.06 1.87
N PRO A 56 -10.16 -9.13 1.05
CA PRO A 56 -10.89 -10.36 1.30
C PRO A 56 -10.31 -11.07 2.54
N LYS A 57 -11.15 -11.83 3.24
CA LYS A 57 -10.75 -12.58 4.44
C LYS A 57 -9.66 -13.61 4.16
N GLU A 58 -9.57 -14.08 2.93
CA GLU A 58 -8.58 -15.05 2.44
C GLU A 58 -7.14 -14.53 2.51
N LEU A 59 -6.95 -13.21 2.57
CA LEU A 59 -5.63 -12.60 2.76
C LEU A 59 -5.16 -12.56 4.22
N HIS A 60 -6.04 -12.83 5.20
CA HIS A 60 -5.65 -12.82 6.61
C HIS A 60 -4.56 -13.86 6.87
N GLY A 61 -3.41 -13.39 7.40
CA GLY A 61 -2.23 -14.23 7.63
C GLY A 61 -1.47 -14.67 6.35
N ARG A 62 -1.78 -14.05 5.18
CA ARG A 62 -1.16 -14.36 3.90
C ARG A 62 -0.55 -13.12 3.23
N ILE A 63 -0.09 -12.17 4.03
CA ILE A 63 0.63 -10.99 3.58
C ILE A 63 2.09 -11.17 3.99
N LEU A 64 3.00 -11.23 3.01
CA LEU A 64 4.40 -11.58 3.20
C LEU A 64 5.30 -10.35 2.93
N PRO A 65 6.53 -10.30 3.44
CA PRO A 65 7.54 -9.38 2.94
C PRO A 65 7.86 -9.69 1.46
N VAL A 66 8.19 -8.66 0.68
CA VAL A 66 8.49 -8.79 -0.76
C VAL A 66 9.60 -9.79 -1.05
N GLU A 67 10.60 -9.92 -0.16
CA GLU A 67 11.73 -10.86 -0.28
C GLU A 67 11.30 -12.33 -0.34
N LYS A 68 10.10 -12.64 0.15
CA LYS A 68 9.57 -14.01 0.12
C LYS A 68 8.91 -14.38 -1.20
N VAL A 69 8.61 -13.38 -2.05
CA VAL A 69 7.83 -13.58 -3.27
C VAL A 69 8.49 -13.02 -4.53
N GLU A 70 9.52 -12.16 -4.42
CA GLU A 70 10.15 -11.49 -5.56
C GLU A 70 10.67 -12.44 -6.64
N SER A 71 11.09 -13.67 -6.27
CA SER A 71 11.53 -14.68 -7.23
C SER A 71 10.43 -15.18 -8.17
N GLN A 72 9.16 -14.88 -7.86
CA GLN A 72 7.99 -15.27 -8.66
C GLN A 72 7.53 -14.13 -9.59
N PHE A 73 8.17 -12.96 -9.53
CA PHE A 73 7.77 -11.80 -10.30
C PHE A 73 8.08 -11.97 -11.78
N HIS A 74 7.11 -11.62 -12.62
CA HIS A 74 7.23 -11.71 -14.07
C HIS A 74 7.29 -10.31 -14.68
N HIS A 75 8.35 -10.04 -15.47
CA HIS A 75 8.51 -8.77 -16.17
C HIS A 75 7.31 -8.47 -17.08
N GLY A 76 6.77 -7.26 -16.97
CA GLY A 76 5.63 -6.79 -17.75
C GLY A 76 4.26 -7.28 -17.27
N ALA A 77 4.20 -8.07 -16.19
CA ALA A 77 2.92 -8.46 -15.61
C ALA A 77 2.18 -7.25 -15.02
N VAL A 78 0.87 -7.39 -14.84
CA VAL A 78 0.04 -6.43 -14.11
C VAL A 78 0.12 -6.75 -12.62
N LEU A 79 0.46 -5.74 -11.83
CA LEU A 79 0.45 -5.80 -10.38
C LEU A 79 -0.63 -4.87 -9.83
N GLU A 80 -1.61 -5.42 -9.17
CA GLU A 80 -2.64 -4.69 -8.47
C GLU A 80 -2.14 -4.38 -7.06
N VAL A 81 -2.25 -3.10 -6.64
CA VAL A 81 -1.66 -2.64 -5.37
C VAL A 81 -2.61 -1.73 -4.61
N ILE A 82 -2.49 -1.73 -3.29
CA ILE A 82 -2.86 -0.59 -2.44
C ILE A 82 -1.57 0.13 -2.08
N MET A 83 -1.47 1.42 -2.37
CA MET A 83 -0.21 2.14 -2.27
C MET A 83 -0.38 3.56 -1.71
N ALA A 84 0.28 3.83 -0.61
CA ALA A 84 0.56 5.18 -0.15
C ALA A 84 1.87 5.65 -0.80
N GLY A 85 1.80 6.62 -1.70
CA GLY A 85 3.00 7.12 -2.39
C GLY A 85 2.83 8.56 -2.86
N THR A 86 3.91 9.33 -2.79
CA THR A 86 3.91 10.72 -3.24
C THR A 86 5.32 11.20 -3.58
N GLY A 87 5.39 12.19 -4.47
CA GLY A 87 6.60 12.94 -4.77
C GLY A 87 6.64 14.27 -4.05
N ALA A 88 7.84 14.81 -3.85
CA ALA A 88 8.08 16.15 -3.31
C ALA A 88 9.30 16.81 -3.94
N ALA A 89 9.28 18.17 -3.97
CA ALA A 89 10.43 18.98 -4.31
C ALA A 89 11.16 19.46 -3.04
N LEU A 90 12.49 19.38 -3.05
CA LEU A 90 13.34 19.81 -1.93
C LEU A 90 13.14 21.29 -1.54
N LEU A 91 12.72 22.13 -2.51
CA LEU A 91 12.42 23.54 -2.23
C LEU A 91 11.14 23.73 -1.40
N GLU A 92 10.24 22.76 -1.42
CA GLU A 92 8.94 22.82 -0.74
C GLU A 92 8.94 22.03 0.57
N HIS A 93 9.62 20.87 0.58
CA HIS A 93 9.63 19.95 1.71
C HIS A 93 11.03 19.38 1.94
N ARG A 94 11.33 18.96 3.16
CA ARG A 94 12.61 18.36 3.56
C ARG A 94 12.52 16.85 3.74
N ALA A 95 11.33 16.35 4.03
CA ALA A 95 11.11 14.91 4.11
C ALA A 95 9.67 14.53 3.72
N ILE A 96 9.50 13.28 3.35
CA ILE A 96 8.22 12.61 3.07
C ILE A 96 8.15 11.38 3.95
N ALA A 97 6.98 11.11 4.54
CA ALA A 97 6.69 9.79 5.11
C ALA A 97 5.43 9.20 4.47
N THR A 98 5.44 7.90 4.24
CA THR A 98 4.31 7.12 3.75
C THR A 98 4.06 5.93 4.66
N GLY A 99 2.84 5.38 4.65
CA GLY A 99 2.55 4.18 5.41
C GLY A 99 1.24 3.52 5.03
N LEU A 100 1.15 2.24 5.35
CA LEU A 100 -0.07 1.44 5.28
C LEU A 100 -0.40 0.88 6.65
N GLY A 101 -1.68 0.86 6.98
CA GLY A 101 -2.18 0.17 8.15
C GLY A 101 -3.29 -0.79 7.76
N ILE A 102 -3.35 -1.95 8.40
CA ILE A 102 -4.40 -2.95 8.17
C ILE A 102 -5.18 -3.18 9.44
N CYS A 103 -6.51 -3.27 9.30
CA CYS A 103 -7.39 -3.88 10.30
C CYS A 103 -8.19 -5.02 9.70
N TRP A 104 -8.47 -6.02 10.54
CA TRP A 104 -9.34 -7.13 10.22
C TRP A 104 -10.59 -7.06 11.07
N GLY A 105 -11.75 -7.25 10.43
CA GLY A 105 -13.05 -7.17 11.08
C GLY A 105 -13.73 -8.52 11.22
N LYS A 106 -14.48 -8.68 12.31
CA LYS A 106 -15.33 -9.84 12.56
C LYS A 106 -16.78 -9.40 12.78
N ASP A 107 -17.70 -10.31 12.47
CA ASP A 107 -19.11 -10.12 12.76
C ASP A 107 -19.43 -10.36 14.27
N LYS A 108 -20.69 -10.16 14.66
CA LYS A 108 -21.17 -10.40 16.03
C LYS A 108 -21.03 -11.86 16.50
N LYS A 109 -20.82 -12.80 15.59
CA LYS A 109 -20.58 -14.22 15.89
C LYS A 109 -19.11 -14.55 16.01
N GLY A 110 -18.22 -13.55 15.80
CA GLY A 110 -16.76 -13.73 15.84
C GLY A 110 -16.16 -14.20 14.51
N THR A 111 -16.95 -14.33 13.45
CA THR A 111 -16.47 -14.78 12.13
C THR A 111 -15.74 -13.66 11.43
N LEU A 112 -14.52 -13.91 10.95
CA LEU A 112 -13.74 -13.00 10.12
C LEU A 112 -14.50 -12.73 8.81
N ILE A 113 -14.73 -11.46 8.50
CA ILE A 113 -15.48 -11.03 7.30
C ILE A 113 -14.60 -10.39 6.23
N GLY A 114 -13.44 -9.83 6.60
CA GLY A 114 -12.50 -9.17 5.69
C GLY A 114 -11.63 -8.18 6.42
N GLY A 115 -10.86 -7.40 5.66
CA GLY A 115 -9.98 -6.38 6.18
C GLY A 115 -10.10 -5.06 5.43
N TRP A 116 -9.50 -4.02 6.01
CA TRP A 116 -9.41 -2.69 5.42
C TRP A 116 -8.00 -2.14 5.61
N VAL A 117 -7.55 -1.43 4.60
CA VAL A 117 -6.26 -0.74 4.61
C VAL A 117 -6.50 0.75 4.75
N ALA A 118 -5.70 1.41 5.56
CA ALA A 118 -5.58 2.86 5.59
C ALA A 118 -4.24 3.25 4.98
N GLU A 119 -4.23 4.36 4.26
CA GLU A 119 -3.07 4.94 3.61
C GLU A 119 -2.69 6.23 4.32
N TYR A 120 -1.39 6.48 4.42
CA TYR A 120 -0.83 7.65 5.08
C TYR A 120 0.25 8.27 4.21
N VAL A 121 0.20 9.60 4.08
CA VAL A 121 1.21 10.43 3.45
C VAL A 121 1.35 11.72 4.26
N GLU A 122 2.58 12.12 4.58
CA GLU A 122 2.86 13.39 5.24
C GLU A 122 4.16 14.00 4.73
N PHE A 123 4.17 15.34 4.66
CA PHE A 123 5.33 16.14 4.27
C PHE A 123 5.88 16.89 5.47
N PHE A 124 7.21 16.95 5.58
CA PHE A 124 7.89 17.60 6.70
C PHE A 124 8.79 18.74 6.21
N GLN A 125 8.86 19.80 7.01
CA GLN A 125 9.71 20.98 6.73
C GLN A 125 11.15 20.80 7.25
N THR A 126 11.42 19.73 7.99
CA THR A 126 12.74 19.33 8.49
C THR A 126 12.98 17.86 8.20
N PRO A 127 14.24 17.41 8.09
CA PRO A 127 14.54 15.98 8.10
C PRO A 127 13.94 15.30 9.34
N ILE A 128 13.56 14.03 9.18
CA ILE A 128 13.00 13.17 10.24
C ILE A 128 13.79 11.87 10.33
N ASP A 129 13.73 11.22 11.48
CA ASP A 129 14.22 9.86 11.66
C ASP A 129 13.07 8.83 11.51
N ASP A 130 13.45 7.55 11.53
CA ASP A 130 12.52 6.44 11.38
C ASP A 130 11.48 6.38 12.49
N ASP A 131 11.86 6.70 13.73
CA ASP A 131 10.95 6.69 14.89
C ASP A 131 9.88 7.77 14.76
N ILE A 132 10.22 8.96 14.26
CA ILE A 132 9.26 10.04 13.97
C ILE A 132 8.31 9.59 12.86
N ALA A 133 8.82 9.07 11.75
CA ALA A 133 8.01 8.58 10.65
C ALA A 133 7.03 7.48 11.11
N ALA A 134 7.53 6.49 11.87
CA ALA A 134 6.74 5.41 12.43
C ALA A 134 5.63 5.91 13.37
N ALA A 135 5.97 6.83 14.30
CA ALA A 135 5.03 7.37 15.27
C ALA A 135 3.88 8.15 14.61
N HIS A 136 4.20 9.01 13.63
CA HIS A 136 3.22 9.77 12.87
C HIS A 136 2.32 8.85 12.05
N ALA A 137 2.89 7.94 11.25
CA ALA A 137 2.13 6.98 10.47
C ALA A 137 1.19 6.16 11.37
N LYS A 138 1.70 5.55 12.45
CA LYS A 138 0.90 4.76 13.38
C LYS A 138 -0.25 5.55 14.01
N SER A 139 0.00 6.81 14.38
CA SER A 139 -1.03 7.67 14.97
C SER A 139 -2.20 7.91 14.03
N TRP A 140 -1.93 8.33 12.79
CA TRP A 140 -2.95 8.62 11.79
C TRP A 140 -3.64 7.37 11.27
N LEU A 141 -2.89 6.32 10.97
CA LEU A 141 -3.42 5.03 10.52
C LEU A 141 -4.33 4.40 11.57
N THR A 142 -3.97 4.48 12.87
CA THR A 142 -4.84 3.99 13.95
C THR A 142 -6.20 4.70 13.98
N LYS A 143 -6.23 6.02 13.79
CA LYS A 143 -7.48 6.80 13.74
C LYS A 143 -8.33 6.38 12.54
N SER A 144 -7.71 6.26 11.37
CA SER A 144 -8.38 5.85 10.14
C SER A 144 -8.97 4.44 10.25
N LEU A 145 -8.19 3.46 10.70
CA LEU A 145 -8.63 2.07 10.85
C LEU A 145 -9.76 1.91 11.86
N LYS A 146 -9.73 2.64 12.98
CA LYS A 146 -10.85 2.68 13.94
C LYS A 146 -12.12 3.23 13.29
N HIS A 147 -11.99 4.28 12.46
CA HIS A 147 -13.11 4.84 11.72
C HIS A 147 -13.69 3.81 10.72
N GLU A 148 -12.83 3.08 10.00
CA GLU A 148 -13.23 2.04 9.06
C GLU A 148 -14.08 0.95 9.73
N LEU A 149 -13.64 0.45 10.89
CA LEU A 149 -14.40 -0.55 11.67
C LEU A 149 -15.74 0.02 12.16
N ALA A 150 -15.74 1.25 12.68
CA ALA A 150 -16.95 1.90 13.18
C ALA A 150 -17.97 2.15 12.06
N LEU A 151 -17.53 2.65 10.90
CA LEU A 151 -18.36 2.90 9.73
C LEU A 151 -19.10 1.64 9.27
N ARG A 152 -18.43 0.50 9.33
CA ARG A 152 -18.99 -0.81 8.92
C ARG A 152 -19.68 -1.56 10.04
N LYS A 153 -19.67 -1.01 11.27
CA LYS A 153 -20.29 -1.61 12.47
C LYS A 153 -19.76 -3.03 12.74
N VAL A 154 -18.47 -3.23 12.56
CA VAL A 154 -17.77 -4.50 12.79
C VAL A 154 -16.80 -4.38 13.97
N GLU A 155 -16.53 -5.51 14.62
CA GLU A 155 -15.55 -5.59 15.70
C GLU A 155 -14.16 -5.88 15.15
N GLN A 156 -13.14 -5.40 15.84
CA GLN A 156 -11.75 -5.73 15.51
C GLN A 156 -11.49 -7.21 15.76
N HIS A 157 -10.88 -7.89 14.76
CA HIS A 157 -10.56 -9.32 14.83
C HIS A 157 -9.16 -9.57 15.42
N SER A 158 -8.16 -8.80 14.97
CA SER A 158 -6.75 -8.92 15.38
C SER A 158 -6.13 -7.55 15.62
N PRO A 159 -4.96 -7.44 16.27
CA PRO A 159 -4.23 -6.17 16.36
C PRO A 159 -4.03 -5.53 14.99
N PHE A 160 -3.99 -4.21 14.95
CA PHE A 160 -3.66 -3.47 13.73
C PHE A 160 -2.20 -3.75 13.34
N GLU A 161 -1.96 -3.88 12.05
CA GLU A 161 -0.64 -4.03 11.46
C GLU A 161 -0.25 -2.73 10.76
N PHE A 162 1.05 -2.34 10.84
CA PHE A 162 1.53 -1.08 10.29
C PHE A 162 2.84 -1.27 9.56
N TRP A 163 2.98 -0.59 8.44
CA TRP A 163 4.23 -0.44 7.68
C TRP A 163 4.39 1.03 7.30
N HIS A 164 5.60 1.51 7.31
CA HIS A 164 5.94 2.86 6.92
C HIS A 164 7.24 2.89 6.15
N ASN A 165 7.45 4.00 5.48
CA ASN A 165 8.69 4.37 4.84
C ASN A 165 8.87 5.88 4.92
N HIS A 166 10.09 6.37 4.82
CA HIS A 166 10.36 7.80 4.77
C HIS A 166 11.56 8.10 3.88
N LEU A 167 11.62 9.34 3.41
CA LEU A 167 12.70 9.88 2.59
C LEU A 167 13.04 11.27 3.11
N ASN A 168 14.29 11.49 3.51
CA ASN A 168 14.85 12.83 3.69
C ASN A 168 15.46 13.29 2.36
N LEU A 169 14.90 14.35 1.77
CA LEU A 169 15.30 14.82 0.46
C LEU A 169 16.70 15.44 0.50
N THR A 170 17.55 14.98 -0.42
CA THR A 170 18.90 15.49 -0.68
C THR A 170 19.07 15.98 -2.11
N GLN A 171 18.19 15.54 -3.03
CA GLN A 171 18.11 15.92 -4.43
C GLN A 171 16.89 16.82 -4.67
N PRO A 172 16.82 17.58 -5.78
CA PRO A 172 15.70 18.46 -6.11
C PRO A 172 14.34 17.78 -6.08
N TYR A 173 14.25 16.52 -6.47
CA TYR A 173 13.00 15.75 -6.50
C TYR A 173 13.18 14.41 -5.81
N GLY A 174 12.14 14.00 -5.08
CA GLY A 174 12.10 12.68 -4.43
C GLY A 174 10.72 12.06 -4.46
N TYR A 175 10.67 10.74 -4.35
CA TYR A 175 9.44 9.96 -4.24
C TYR A 175 9.59 8.93 -3.12
N CYS A 176 8.53 8.80 -2.32
CA CYS A 176 8.46 7.80 -1.24
C CYS A 176 7.18 7.00 -1.39
N LEU A 177 7.24 5.68 -1.24
CA LEU A 177 6.07 4.81 -1.29
C LEU A 177 6.14 3.67 -0.27
N THR A 178 4.95 3.27 0.20
CA THR A 178 4.68 2.01 0.91
C THR A 178 3.54 1.33 0.20
N ALA A 179 3.69 0.07 -0.21
CA ALA A 179 2.73 -0.63 -1.04
C ALA A 179 2.44 -2.04 -0.55
N MET A 180 1.19 -2.47 -0.76
CA MET A 180 0.75 -3.86 -0.69
C MET A 180 0.41 -4.33 -2.10
N GLY A 181 1.17 -5.27 -2.64
CA GLY A 181 0.89 -5.90 -3.92
C GLY A 181 0.11 -7.20 -3.75
N PHE A 182 -0.70 -7.53 -4.76
CA PHE A 182 -1.51 -8.74 -4.77
C PHE A 182 -1.01 -9.75 -5.78
N LEU A 183 -0.91 -10.99 -5.31
CA LEU A 183 -0.55 -12.16 -6.09
C LEU A 183 -1.66 -13.21 -5.93
N ASN A 184 -1.70 -14.18 -6.83
CA ASN A 184 -2.65 -15.28 -6.82
C ASN A 184 -4.10 -14.83 -6.59
N PHE A 185 -4.97 -15.20 -7.49
CA PHE A 185 -6.38 -14.79 -7.44
C PHE A 185 -7.28 -16.00 -7.55
N ASP A 186 -8.32 -16.04 -6.72
CA ASP A 186 -9.45 -16.94 -6.87
C ASP A 186 -10.68 -16.18 -7.38
N HIS A 187 -11.72 -16.90 -7.73
CA HIS A 187 -12.98 -16.36 -8.22
C HIS A 187 -14.12 -16.75 -7.28
N ALA A 188 -14.97 -15.77 -6.97
CA ALA A 188 -16.24 -16.05 -6.32
C ALA A 188 -17.15 -16.87 -7.28
N GLU A 189 -18.12 -17.59 -6.72
CA GLU A 189 -19.09 -18.28 -7.54
C GLU A 189 -19.84 -17.31 -8.47
N PRO A 190 -20.07 -17.65 -9.73
CA PRO A 190 -20.80 -16.80 -10.65
C PRO A 190 -22.25 -16.63 -10.21
N VAL A 191 -22.78 -15.41 -10.35
CA VAL A 191 -24.20 -15.16 -10.15
C VAL A 191 -24.98 -15.77 -11.31
N ILE A 192 -25.78 -16.80 -11.02
CA ILE A 192 -26.66 -17.43 -11.99
C ILE A 192 -28.02 -16.74 -11.90
N PHE A 193 -28.38 -15.96 -12.90
CA PHE A 193 -29.75 -15.48 -13.03
C PHE A 193 -30.64 -16.66 -13.46
N LYS A 194 -31.53 -17.07 -12.57
CA LYS A 194 -32.62 -17.96 -12.99
C LYS A 194 -33.61 -17.13 -13.77
N SER A 195 -33.72 -17.41 -15.09
CA SER A 195 -34.74 -16.88 -15.97
C SER A 195 -36.13 -17.36 -15.57
#